data_b27a774d6b6d3b40edbea555d4effcc8
#
_entry.id   b27a774d6b6d3b40edbea555d4effcc8
#
_cell.length_a   1.000
_cell.length_b   1.000
_cell.length_c   1.000
_cell.angle_alpha   90.00
_cell.angle_beta   90.00
_cell.angle_gamma   90.00
#
_symmetry.space_group_name_H-M   'P 1'
#
loop_
_entity.id
_entity.type
_entity.pdbx_description
1 polymer ?
#
loop_
_entity_poly.entity_id
_entity_poly.type
_entity_poly.pdbx_seq_one_letter_code
_entity_poly.pdbx_strand_id
1 'polypeptide(L)'
;EMSTAFKSADILLPKNADMSKWAVVACDQYTSEPEYWADVEKITEGAKSALNLILPEVYLEDDNVDERIADIHKNMDSYISEGVFEEYKDAMIYVERTQSDGKVRAGIVGAIDLEEYDYRKGSKSAVRATEATVVERIPPRIKVRRGAPAELPHIMILVDDTEKSVVEPLEAHKGE
;
A
#
# COMPACT_ATOMS: atom_id res chain seq x y z
N GLU A 1 27.81 2.82 -13.38
CA GLU A 1 26.33 2.66 -13.44
C GLU A 1 25.74 3.42 -12.26
N MET A 2 24.87 4.40 -12.53
CA MET A 2 24.10 5.01 -11.45
C MET A 2 23.04 4.00 -11.04
N SER A 3 23.12 3.50 -9.80
CA SER A 3 22.06 2.70 -9.21
C SER A 3 20.83 3.59 -9.01
N THR A 4 19.69 3.18 -9.52
CA THR A 4 18.42 3.85 -9.25
C THR A 4 17.79 3.23 -8.01
N ALA A 5 17.49 4.04 -7.01
CA ALA A 5 16.86 3.59 -5.78
C ALA A 5 15.42 3.11 -6.00
N PHE A 6 14.77 3.56 -7.07
CA PHE A 6 13.39 3.18 -7.43
C PHE A 6 13.41 2.26 -8.66
N LYS A 7 12.69 1.15 -8.57
CA LYS A 7 12.69 0.08 -9.55
C LYS A 7 11.26 -0.38 -9.85
N SER A 8 11.10 -1.11 -10.95
CA SER A 8 9.91 -1.90 -11.22
C SER A 8 9.68 -2.97 -10.14
N ALA A 9 8.47 -3.50 -10.10
CA ALA A 9 8.06 -4.56 -9.19
C ALA A 9 7.16 -5.57 -9.91
N ASP A 10 7.01 -6.75 -9.34
CA ASP A 10 5.91 -7.65 -9.71
C ASP A 10 4.64 -7.16 -9.03
N ILE A 11 3.62 -6.86 -9.82
CA ILE A 11 2.42 -6.17 -9.38
C ILE A 11 1.20 -7.06 -9.54
N LEU A 12 0.33 -7.06 -8.52
CA LEU A 12 -0.97 -7.72 -8.54
C LEU A 12 -2.07 -6.67 -8.57
N LEU A 13 -2.90 -6.65 -9.62
CA LEU A 13 -4.08 -5.80 -9.71
C LEU A 13 -5.36 -6.63 -9.63
N PRO A 14 -6.37 -6.20 -8.88
CA PRO A 14 -7.65 -6.91 -8.83
C PRO A 14 -8.34 -6.87 -10.19
N LYS A 15 -8.75 -8.04 -10.72
CA LYS A 15 -9.46 -8.13 -12.00
C LYS A 15 -10.88 -8.66 -11.87
N ASN A 16 -11.16 -9.47 -10.87
CA ASN A 16 -12.42 -10.13 -10.65
C ASN A 16 -13.04 -9.72 -9.32
N ALA A 17 -13.06 -8.40 -9.05
CA ALA A 17 -13.61 -7.84 -7.83
C ALA A 17 -14.54 -6.65 -8.14
N ASP A 18 -15.59 -6.50 -7.35
CA ASP A 18 -16.41 -5.29 -7.35
C ASP A 18 -15.61 -4.16 -6.69
N MET A 19 -15.17 -3.18 -7.49
CA MET A 19 -14.33 -2.09 -7.01
C MET A 19 -15.01 -1.21 -5.96
N SER A 20 -16.34 -1.15 -5.94
CA SER A 20 -17.08 -0.43 -4.90
C SER A 20 -16.98 -1.08 -3.52
N LYS A 21 -16.66 -2.38 -3.48
CA LYS A 21 -16.43 -3.15 -2.27
C LYS A 21 -14.96 -3.51 -2.06
N TRP A 22 -14.17 -3.46 -3.12
CA TRP A 22 -12.74 -3.73 -3.06
C TRP A 22 -11.98 -2.61 -2.36
N ALA A 23 -12.17 -1.36 -2.83
CA ALA A 23 -11.41 -0.22 -2.36
C ALA A 23 -11.86 0.23 -0.97
N VAL A 24 -10.92 0.29 -0.04
CA VAL A 24 -11.11 0.79 1.32
C VAL A 24 -10.05 1.86 1.63
N VAL A 25 -10.28 2.66 2.65
CA VAL A 25 -9.29 3.64 3.12
C VAL A 25 -8.06 2.95 3.71
N ALA A 26 -6.97 3.70 3.87
CA ALA A 26 -5.74 3.17 4.47
C ALA A 26 -6.00 2.71 5.93
N CYS A 27 -5.30 1.66 6.35
CA CYS A 27 -5.50 1.02 7.65
C CYS A 27 -5.19 1.93 8.85
N ASP A 28 -4.45 3.01 8.64
CA ASP A 28 -4.11 4.02 9.65
C ASP A 28 -5.10 5.21 9.70
N GLN A 29 -6.21 5.12 8.99
CA GLN A 29 -7.32 6.07 9.07
C GLN A 29 -8.37 5.59 10.07
N TYR A 30 -9.13 6.54 10.66
CA TYR A 30 -10.22 6.24 11.60
C TYR A 30 -9.80 5.32 12.76
N THR A 31 -8.61 5.57 13.32
CA THR A 31 -7.99 4.72 14.36
C THR A 31 -8.69 4.77 15.71
N SER A 32 -9.58 5.74 15.91
CA SER A 32 -10.39 5.92 17.14
C SER A 32 -11.89 5.74 16.89
N GLU A 33 -12.27 5.22 15.75
CA GLU A 33 -13.65 5.14 15.26
C GLU A 33 -14.00 3.69 14.87
N PRO A 34 -14.15 2.78 15.84
CA PRO A 34 -14.44 1.37 15.56
C PRO A 34 -15.75 1.15 14.81
N GLU A 35 -16.74 2.03 15.01
CA GLU A 35 -18.00 2.00 14.27
C GLU A 35 -17.84 2.22 12.78
N TYR A 36 -16.87 3.05 12.35
CA TYR A 36 -16.56 3.24 10.93
C TYR A 36 -16.12 1.92 10.30
N TRP A 37 -15.19 1.21 10.95
CA TRP A 37 -14.69 -0.06 10.44
C TRP A 37 -15.72 -1.18 10.49
N ALA A 38 -16.59 -1.21 11.51
CA ALA A 38 -17.72 -2.12 11.57
C ALA A 38 -18.72 -1.91 10.42
N ASP A 39 -18.96 -0.67 10.01
CA ASP A 39 -19.79 -0.37 8.84
C ASP A 39 -19.09 -0.79 7.54
N VAL A 40 -17.78 -0.62 7.42
CA VAL A 40 -17.01 -1.10 6.26
C VAL A 40 -17.06 -2.62 6.16
N GLU A 41 -16.89 -3.35 7.27
CA GLU A 41 -17.03 -4.82 7.34
C GLU A 41 -18.42 -5.25 6.83
N LYS A 42 -19.48 -4.58 7.27
CA LYS A 42 -20.85 -4.86 6.86
C LYS A 42 -21.11 -4.58 5.38
N ILE A 43 -20.57 -3.46 4.84
CA ILE A 43 -20.70 -3.11 3.42
C ILE A 43 -19.98 -4.13 2.54
N THR A 44 -18.84 -4.64 2.98
CA THR A 44 -18.00 -5.57 2.21
C THR A 44 -18.30 -7.04 2.47
N GLU A 45 -19.26 -7.34 3.34
CA GLU A 45 -19.61 -8.70 3.74
C GLU A 45 -19.86 -9.61 2.51
N GLY A 46 -19.21 -10.76 2.50
CA GLY A 46 -19.31 -11.75 1.43
C GLY A 46 -18.62 -11.38 0.10
N ALA A 47 -18.01 -10.20 0.01
CA ALA A 47 -17.28 -9.77 -1.17
C ALA A 47 -15.76 -9.96 -1.04
N LYS A 48 -15.07 -10.07 -2.16
CA LYS A 48 -13.62 -9.90 -2.22
C LYS A 48 -13.30 -8.42 -2.00
N SER A 49 -12.53 -8.11 -0.96
CA SER A 49 -12.22 -6.74 -0.56
C SER A 49 -10.78 -6.62 -0.05
N ALA A 50 -10.15 -5.47 -0.30
CA ALA A 50 -8.87 -5.14 0.29
C ALA A 50 -8.94 -5.06 1.83
N LEU A 51 -10.12 -4.86 2.41
CA LEU A 51 -10.32 -4.93 3.86
C LEU A 51 -9.82 -6.26 4.45
N ASN A 52 -10.03 -7.37 3.73
CA ASN A 52 -9.63 -8.71 4.18
C ASN A 52 -8.11 -8.95 4.10
N LEU A 53 -7.36 -7.99 3.56
CA LEU A 53 -5.92 -8.06 3.32
C LEU A 53 -5.12 -7.04 4.16
N ILE A 54 -5.80 -6.22 4.95
CA ILE A 54 -5.19 -5.19 5.81
C ILE A 54 -5.61 -5.37 7.26
N LEU A 55 -4.82 -4.85 8.18
CA LEU A 55 -5.18 -4.74 9.59
C LEU A 55 -5.47 -3.28 9.91
N PRO A 56 -6.75 -2.86 10.04
CA PRO A 56 -7.07 -1.54 10.53
C PRO A 56 -6.47 -1.28 11.92
N GLU A 57 -5.82 -0.15 12.10
CA GLU A 57 -5.06 0.13 13.33
C GLU A 57 -5.96 0.30 14.56
N VAL A 58 -7.25 0.50 14.38
CA VAL A 58 -8.24 0.47 15.48
C VAL A 58 -8.27 -0.86 16.23
N TYR A 59 -7.85 -1.96 15.59
CA TYR A 59 -7.86 -3.32 16.16
C TYR A 59 -6.49 -3.78 16.68
N LEU A 60 -5.47 -2.90 16.73
CA LEU A 60 -4.11 -3.30 17.14
C LEU A 60 -4.00 -3.77 18.58
N GLU A 61 -4.90 -3.30 19.45
CA GLU A 61 -4.93 -3.65 20.89
C GLU A 61 -5.98 -4.70 21.23
N ASP A 62 -6.67 -5.25 20.23
CA ASP A 62 -7.68 -6.29 20.45
C ASP A 62 -7.03 -7.62 20.86
N ASP A 63 -7.67 -8.36 21.75
CA ASP A 63 -7.19 -9.68 22.22
C ASP A 63 -7.01 -10.68 21.07
N ASN A 64 -7.75 -10.53 19.96
CA ASN A 64 -7.74 -11.40 18.78
C ASN A 64 -6.86 -10.89 17.63
N VAL A 65 -5.96 -9.96 17.86
CA VAL A 65 -5.11 -9.36 16.81
C VAL A 65 -4.29 -10.40 16.04
N ASP A 66 -3.77 -11.41 16.71
CA ASP A 66 -2.98 -12.46 16.06
C ASP A 66 -3.84 -13.36 15.15
N GLU A 67 -5.11 -13.61 15.52
CA GLU A 67 -6.08 -14.31 14.67
C GLU A 67 -6.43 -13.49 13.43
N ARG A 68 -6.65 -12.18 13.59
CA ARG A 68 -6.88 -11.26 12.45
C ARG A 68 -5.70 -11.28 11.46
N ILE A 69 -4.47 -11.29 11.97
CA ILE A 69 -3.27 -11.36 11.12
C ILE A 69 -3.20 -12.71 10.38
N ALA A 70 -3.49 -13.82 11.05
CA ALA A 70 -3.53 -15.13 10.42
C ALA A 70 -4.60 -15.21 9.30
N ASP A 71 -5.76 -14.60 9.52
CA ASP A 71 -6.84 -14.52 8.53
C ASP A 71 -6.42 -13.65 7.32
N ILE A 72 -5.69 -12.55 7.54
CA ILE A 72 -5.13 -11.73 6.45
C ILE A 72 -4.22 -12.57 5.56
N HIS A 73 -3.28 -13.31 6.12
CA HIS A 73 -2.37 -14.17 5.36
C HIS A 73 -3.13 -15.24 4.58
N LYS A 74 -4.09 -15.91 5.22
CA LYS A 74 -4.96 -16.90 4.58
C LYS A 74 -5.77 -16.30 3.43
N ASN A 75 -6.31 -15.09 3.62
CA ASN A 75 -7.06 -14.40 2.58
C ASN A 75 -6.16 -13.99 1.41
N MET A 76 -4.92 -13.55 1.65
CA MET A 76 -3.96 -13.25 0.59
C MET A 76 -3.67 -14.50 -0.25
N ASP A 77 -3.37 -15.63 0.36
CA ASP A 77 -3.14 -16.91 -0.32
C ASP A 77 -4.38 -17.36 -1.12
N SER A 78 -5.56 -17.25 -0.52
CA SER A 78 -6.83 -17.59 -1.16
C SER A 78 -7.09 -16.70 -2.39
N TYR A 79 -6.94 -15.39 -2.27
CA TYR A 79 -7.18 -14.45 -3.36
C TYR A 79 -6.21 -14.65 -4.54
N ILE A 80 -4.96 -14.96 -4.24
CA ILE A 80 -3.96 -15.30 -5.27
C ILE A 80 -4.35 -16.61 -5.97
N SER A 81 -4.64 -17.67 -5.21
CA SER A 81 -4.96 -19.00 -5.76
C SER A 81 -6.29 -19.03 -6.52
N GLU A 82 -7.27 -18.23 -6.11
CA GLU A 82 -8.58 -18.12 -6.77
C GLU A 82 -8.54 -17.20 -8.01
N GLY A 83 -7.41 -16.60 -8.34
CA GLY A 83 -7.27 -15.74 -9.51
C GLY A 83 -8.01 -14.40 -9.41
N VAL A 84 -8.14 -13.86 -8.19
CA VAL A 84 -8.71 -12.51 -7.96
C VAL A 84 -7.84 -11.44 -8.61
N PHE A 85 -6.55 -11.71 -8.78
CA PHE A 85 -5.58 -10.79 -9.33
C PHE A 85 -5.13 -11.15 -10.73
N GLU A 86 -4.74 -10.13 -11.48
CA GLU A 86 -3.90 -10.22 -12.65
C GLU A 86 -2.48 -9.77 -12.29
N GLU A 87 -1.49 -10.55 -12.71
CA GLU A 87 -0.09 -10.30 -12.41
C GLU A 87 0.60 -9.58 -13.56
N TYR A 88 1.34 -8.53 -13.23
CA TYR A 88 2.20 -7.78 -14.15
C TYR A 88 3.64 -7.87 -13.65
N LYS A 89 4.49 -8.54 -14.44
CA LYS A 89 5.90 -8.70 -14.12
C LYS A 89 6.70 -7.48 -14.53
N ASP A 90 7.71 -7.13 -13.69
CA ASP A 90 8.67 -6.06 -13.99
C ASP A 90 7.97 -4.76 -14.43
N ALA A 91 6.96 -4.34 -13.68
CA ALA A 91 6.07 -3.25 -14.03
C ALA A 91 6.07 -2.12 -12.99
N MET A 92 5.51 -0.99 -13.37
CA MET A 92 5.18 0.13 -12.49
C MET A 92 3.74 0.54 -12.73
N ILE A 93 3.08 1.11 -11.72
CA ILE A 93 1.71 1.63 -11.87
C ILE A 93 1.78 3.16 -11.86
N TYR A 94 1.25 3.80 -12.89
CA TYR A 94 0.92 5.22 -12.83
C TYR A 94 -0.38 5.39 -12.05
N VAL A 95 -0.33 6.20 -11.00
CA VAL A 95 -1.49 6.47 -10.12
C VAL A 95 -1.90 7.91 -10.22
N GLU A 96 -3.18 8.14 -10.41
CA GLU A 96 -3.78 9.46 -10.37
C GLU A 96 -4.92 9.47 -9.36
N ARG A 97 -4.88 10.40 -8.43
CA ARG A 97 -5.89 10.57 -7.39
C ARG A 97 -6.45 11.98 -7.42
N THR A 98 -7.73 12.11 -7.71
CA THR A 98 -8.45 13.37 -7.61
C THR A 98 -9.00 13.53 -6.19
N GLN A 99 -8.66 14.64 -5.55
CA GLN A 99 -9.15 14.99 -4.22
C GLN A 99 -10.54 15.65 -4.32
N SER A 100 -11.24 15.75 -3.18
CA SER A 100 -12.57 16.39 -3.12
C SER A 100 -12.58 17.87 -3.53
N ASP A 101 -11.45 18.56 -3.41
CA ASP A 101 -11.25 19.95 -3.86
C ASP A 101 -10.88 20.07 -5.35
N GLY A 102 -10.88 18.95 -6.09
CA GLY A 102 -10.55 18.89 -7.51
C GLY A 102 -9.05 18.83 -7.83
N LYS A 103 -8.18 18.91 -6.83
CA LYS A 103 -6.73 18.76 -7.06
C LYS A 103 -6.37 17.33 -7.39
N VAL A 104 -5.48 17.17 -8.35
CA VAL A 104 -4.98 15.86 -8.79
C VAL A 104 -3.59 15.64 -8.23
N ARG A 105 -3.38 14.47 -7.63
CA ARG A 105 -2.07 13.97 -7.24
C ARG A 105 -1.72 12.80 -8.16
N ALA A 106 -0.62 12.94 -8.87
CA ALA A 106 -0.05 11.86 -9.69
C ALA A 106 1.18 11.26 -9.02
N GLY A 107 1.45 9.99 -9.30
CA GLY A 107 2.60 9.27 -8.77
C GLY A 107 2.82 7.95 -9.46
N ILE A 108 3.85 7.24 -9.02
CA ILE A 108 4.24 5.94 -9.54
C ILE A 108 4.35 4.95 -8.37
N VAL A 109 3.79 3.77 -8.51
CA VAL A 109 4.02 2.64 -7.59
C VAL A 109 5.07 1.72 -8.19
N GLY A 110 6.04 1.35 -7.38
CA GLY A 110 7.13 0.43 -7.73
C GLY A 110 7.85 -0.04 -6.48
N ALA A 111 9.07 -0.51 -6.61
CA ALA A 111 9.91 -0.99 -5.53
C ALA A 111 11.01 0.01 -5.16
N ILE A 112 11.37 0.06 -3.88
CA ILE A 112 12.50 0.83 -3.38
C ILE A 112 13.61 -0.13 -2.96
N ASP A 113 14.83 0.17 -3.39
CA ASP A 113 16.02 -0.52 -2.92
C ASP A 113 16.34 -0.03 -1.49
N LEU A 114 16.16 -0.91 -0.51
CA LEU A 114 16.36 -0.58 0.90
C LEU A 114 17.84 -0.34 1.25
N GLU A 115 18.78 -0.82 0.46
CA GLU A 115 20.21 -0.52 0.63
C GLU A 115 20.54 0.95 0.34
N GLU A 116 19.68 1.62 -0.43
CA GLU A 116 19.78 3.07 -0.74
C GLU A 116 19.06 3.94 0.30
N TYR A 117 18.48 3.35 1.35
CA TYR A 117 17.79 4.06 2.41
C TYR A 117 18.69 4.33 3.62
N ASP A 118 18.72 5.57 4.09
CA ASP A 118 19.40 5.93 5.32
C ASP A 118 18.60 6.99 6.10
N TYR A 119 18.18 6.63 7.32
CA TYR A 119 17.39 7.48 8.21
C TYR A 119 18.25 8.40 9.10
N ARG A 120 19.59 8.31 9.06
CA ARG A 120 20.47 9.12 9.90
C ARG A 120 20.42 10.59 9.49
N LYS A 121 20.41 11.47 10.48
CA LYS A 121 20.44 12.91 10.24
C LYS A 121 21.67 13.31 9.43
N GLY A 122 21.45 14.05 8.35
CA GLY A 122 22.52 14.51 7.46
C GLY A 122 22.98 13.48 6.44
N SER A 123 22.30 12.35 6.34
CA SER A 123 22.52 11.37 5.28
C SER A 123 22.41 12.00 3.89
N LYS A 124 23.28 11.54 2.97
CA LYS A 124 23.25 11.89 1.54
C LYS A 124 22.66 10.76 0.69
N SER A 125 22.05 9.76 1.32
CA SER A 125 21.39 8.68 0.60
C SER A 125 20.28 9.21 -0.31
N ALA A 126 20.03 8.52 -1.43
CA ALA A 126 18.99 8.87 -2.37
C ALA A 126 17.60 8.79 -1.72
N VAL A 127 17.38 7.81 -0.83
CA VAL A 127 16.13 7.66 -0.05
C VAL A 127 16.38 8.05 1.39
N ARG A 128 15.61 9.01 1.88
CA ARG A 128 15.78 9.61 3.22
C ARG A 128 14.47 9.60 3.98
N ALA A 129 14.55 9.47 5.31
CA ALA A 129 13.40 9.63 6.18
C ALA A 129 12.96 11.09 6.24
N THR A 130 11.64 11.33 6.15
CA THR A 130 11.03 12.64 6.35
C THR A 130 10.60 12.87 7.80
N GLU A 131 10.33 11.77 8.54
CA GLU A 131 9.84 11.80 9.90
C GLU A 131 10.30 10.56 10.69
N ALA A 132 10.10 10.58 12.00
CA ALA A 132 10.29 9.41 12.86
C ALA A 132 8.97 8.64 12.98
N THR A 133 9.05 7.32 12.85
CA THR A 133 7.91 6.43 13.04
C THR A 133 7.57 6.29 14.52
N VAL A 134 6.28 6.17 14.85
CA VAL A 134 5.80 5.79 16.18
C VAL A 134 6.23 4.35 16.45
N VAL A 135 7.15 4.18 17.42
CA VAL A 135 7.87 2.91 17.65
C VAL A 135 6.92 1.77 18.02
N GLU A 136 5.88 2.08 18.81
CA GLU A 136 4.89 1.11 19.29
C GLU A 136 4.09 0.46 18.15
N ARG A 137 3.99 1.13 17.01
CA ARG A 137 3.28 0.62 15.82
C ARG A 137 4.13 -0.29 14.94
N ILE A 138 5.43 -0.36 15.16
CA ILE A 138 6.34 -1.18 14.34
C ILE A 138 6.10 -2.68 14.52
N PRO A 139 6.03 -3.25 15.75
CA PRO A 139 5.87 -4.69 15.92
C PRO A 139 4.63 -5.28 15.24
N PRO A 140 3.40 -4.74 15.39
CA PRO A 140 2.24 -5.29 14.71
C PRO A 140 2.32 -5.16 13.18
N ARG A 141 2.88 -4.07 12.66
CA ARG A 141 3.11 -3.91 11.21
C ARG A 141 4.09 -4.94 10.66
N ILE A 142 5.14 -5.28 11.43
CA ILE A 142 6.07 -6.36 11.06
C ILE A 142 5.35 -7.71 11.07
N LYS A 143 4.49 -7.98 12.04
CA LYS A 143 3.72 -9.25 12.09
C LYS A 143 2.84 -9.44 10.86
N VAL A 144 2.13 -8.38 10.41
CA VAL A 144 1.30 -8.43 9.20
C VAL A 144 2.14 -8.75 7.96
N ARG A 145 3.32 -8.12 7.83
CA ARG A 145 4.19 -8.30 6.65
C ARG A 145 4.97 -9.61 6.67
N ARG A 146 5.37 -10.09 7.86
CA ARG A 146 6.17 -11.31 7.99
C ARG A 146 5.36 -12.53 7.56
N GLY A 147 5.79 -13.17 6.47
CA GLY A 147 5.13 -14.34 5.89
C GLY A 147 3.94 -14.00 5.00
N ALA A 148 3.63 -12.73 4.78
CA ALA A 148 2.62 -12.34 3.80
C ALA A 148 3.11 -12.60 2.38
N PRO A 149 2.29 -13.20 1.49
CA PRO A 149 2.68 -13.48 0.11
C PRO A 149 2.69 -12.22 -0.78
N ALA A 150 2.08 -11.13 -0.34
CA ALA A 150 2.01 -9.86 -1.06
C ALA A 150 2.16 -8.68 -0.10
N GLU A 151 2.64 -7.56 -0.61
CA GLU A 151 2.75 -6.29 0.11
C GLU A 151 1.52 -5.41 -0.16
N LEU A 152 0.89 -5.00 0.91
CA LEU A 152 -0.26 -4.08 0.92
C LEU A 152 -0.45 -3.62 2.36
N PRO A 153 -0.41 -2.40 2.79
CA PRO A 153 -0.43 -1.11 2.11
C PRO A 153 0.97 -0.56 1.79
N HIS A 154 1.01 0.38 0.85
CA HIS A 154 2.25 1.00 0.40
C HIS A 154 2.59 2.26 1.17
N ILE A 155 3.89 2.58 1.27
CA ILE A 155 4.36 3.87 1.75
C ILE A 155 4.27 4.92 0.65
N MET A 156 4.12 6.19 1.04
CA MET A 156 4.19 7.33 0.12
C MET A 156 5.53 8.03 0.28
N ILE A 157 6.22 8.24 -0.84
CA ILE A 157 7.50 8.93 -0.92
C ILE A 157 7.31 10.20 -1.75
N LEU A 158 7.93 11.28 -1.33
CA LEU A 158 8.00 12.51 -2.11
C LEU A 158 9.27 12.49 -2.97
N VAL A 159 9.13 12.85 -4.23
CA VAL A 159 10.24 12.96 -5.18
C VAL A 159 10.63 14.43 -5.30
N ASP A 160 11.91 14.73 -5.13
CA ASP A 160 12.47 16.05 -5.43
C ASP A 160 12.84 16.10 -6.93
N ASP A 161 11.91 16.57 -7.76
CA ASP A 161 12.02 16.61 -9.22
C ASP A 161 11.55 17.98 -9.74
N THR A 162 12.42 18.97 -9.62
CA THR A 162 12.14 20.35 -10.09
C THR A 162 11.98 20.44 -11.59
N GLU A 163 12.60 19.54 -12.35
CA GLU A 163 12.55 19.49 -13.82
C GLU A 163 11.31 18.74 -14.35
N LYS A 164 10.52 18.15 -13.47
CA LYS A 164 9.31 17.38 -13.83
C LYS A 164 9.60 16.27 -14.84
N SER A 165 10.68 15.56 -14.60
CA SER A 165 11.23 14.55 -15.52
C SER A 165 10.79 13.12 -15.18
N VAL A 166 10.12 12.87 -14.05
CA VAL A 166 9.77 11.54 -13.55
C VAL A 166 8.30 11.22 -13.79
N VAL A 167 7.39 11.98 -13.22
CA VAL A 167 5.95 11.65 -13.23
C VAL A 167 5.22 12.26 -14.41
N GLU A 168 5.48 13.52 -14.71
CA GLU A 168 4.76 14.29 -15.73
C GLU A 168 4.89 13.71 -17.15
N PRO A 169 6.06 13.17 -17.59
CA PRO A 169 6.15 12.55 -18.91
C PRO A 169 5.23 11.34 -19.09
N LEU A 170 4.87 10.65 -18.01
CA LEU A 170 4.00 9.48 -18.04
C LEU A 170 2.54 9.84 -18.28
N GLU A 171 2.15 11.07 -18.06
CA GLU A 171 0.78 11.52 -18.29
C GLU A 171 0.32 11.32 -19.74
N ALA A 172 1.24 11.45 -20.68
CA ALA A 172 0.97 11.25 -22.11
C ALA A 172 0.68 9.79 -22.49
N HIS A 173 1.03 8.84 -21.60
CA HIS A 173 0.92 7.40 -21.81
C HIS A 173 -0.22 6.76 -20.97
N LYS A 174 -1.16 7.55 -20.46
CA LYS A 174 -2.32 7.04 -19.72
C LYS A 174 -3.15 6.11 -20.58
N GLY A 175 -3.43 4.89 -20.08
CA GLY A 175 -4.28 3.90 -20.72
C GLY A 175 -3.57 3.02 -21.74
N GLU A 176 -2.24 3.09 -21.82
CA GLU A 176 -1.41 2.17 -22.60
C GLU A 176 -1.10 0.88 -21.84
#